data_2b195d4ab0cdfe265926732f150531e9
#
_entry.id   2b195d4ab0cdfe265926732f150531e9
#
_cell.length_a   1.000
_cell.length_b   1.000
_cell.length_c   1.000
_cell.angle_alpha   90.00
_cell.angle_beta   90.00
_cell.angle_gamma   90.00
#
_symmetry.space_group_name_H-M   'P 1'
#
loop_
_entity.id
_entity.type
_entity.pdbx_description
1 polymer ?
#
loop_
_entity_poly.entity_id
_entity_poly.type
_entity_poly.pdbx_seq_one_letter_code
_entity_poly.pdbx_strand_id
1 'polypeptide(L)'
;KILLSIALLILLIAAINFANFSNALIPMRVRSINTQKILGATQSSLRLYLTAEAAGIAFTAFIIAVGGLLLLSHTEMNQLTVAGINPFGNLHVLGLSAATAIVAGVLAGLAPAWRITSFAPAVALKGNFGLSPRGKAMRTTMIGLQFFISASLIVSALLMQRQRDYLVNSADYGFLKDELIVCDI
;
A
#
# COMPACT_ATOMS: atom_id res chain seq x y z
N LYS A 1 -14.52 6.37 11.53
CA LYS A 1 -14.28 4.91 11.64
C LYS A 1 -14.18 4.25 10.27
N ILE A 2 -15.15 4.46 9.37
CA ILE A 2 -15.18 3.87 8.01
C ILE A 2 -13.94 4.24 7.19
N LEU A 3 -13.55 5.53 7.14
CA LEU A 3 -12.36 5.98 6.43
C LEU A 3 -11.07 5.33 6.95
N LEU A 4 -10.96 5.14 8.27
CA LEU A 4 -9.82 4.44 8.87
C LEU A 4 -9.78 2.98 8.44
N SER A 5 -10.93 2.29 8.41
CA SER A 5 -11.00 0.90 7.94
C SER A 5 -10.58 0.77 6.47
N ILE A 6 -11.03 1.69 5.62
CA ILE A 6 -10.63 1.74 4.21
C ILE A 6 -9.12 1.99 4.08
N ALA A 7 -8.56 2.94 4.82
CA ALA A 7 -7.14 3.24 4.80
C ALA A 7 -6.28 2.05 5.24
N LEU A 8 -6.69 1.34 6.31
CA LEU A 8 -6.01 0.13 6.78
C LEU A 8 -6.09 -1.01 5.75
N LEU A 9 -7.22 -1.13 5.05
CA LEU A 9 -7.42 -2.13 3.99
C LEU A 9 -6.51 -1.86 2.80
N ILE A 10 -6.41 -0.60 2.36
CA ILE A 10 -5.50 -0.18 1.29
C ILE A 10 -4.04 -0.42 1.70
N LEU A 11 -3.66 -0.09 2.94
CA LEU A 11 -2.33 -0.33 3.46
C LEU A 11 -1.98 -1.83 3.49
N LEU A 12 -2.93 -2.67 3.90
CA LEU A 12 -2.78 -4.13 3.89
C LEU A 12 -2.57 -4.66 2.47
N ILE A 13 -3.37 -4.20 1.51
CA ILE A 13 -3.22 -4.57 0.09
C ILE A 13 -1.83 -4.16 -0.43
N ALA A 14 -1.39 -2.95 -0.12
CA ALA A 14 -0.08 -2.46 -0.52
C ALA A 14 1.06 -3.30 0.08
N ALA A 15 0.97 -3.67 1.36
CA ALA A 15 1.94 -4.52 2.04
C ALA A 15 1.99 -5.94 1.43
N ILE A 16 0.84 -6.54 1.13
CA ILE A 16 0.74 -7.84 0.45
C ILE A 16 1.36 -7.77 -0.95
N ASN A 17 1.09 -6.70 -1.69
CA ASN A 17 1.62 -6.47 -3.03
C ASN A 17 3.15 -6.37 -3.02
N PHE A 18 3.70 -5.58 -2.07
CA PHE A 18 5.13 -5.46 -1.86
C PHE A 18 5.77 -6.80 -1.50
N ALA A 19 5.16 -7.57 -0.58
CA ALA A 19 5.65 -8.89 -0.20
C ALA A 19 5.63 -9.87 -1.39
N ASN A 20 4.58 -9.85 -2.22
CA ASN A 20 4.48 -10.67 -3.43
C ASN A 20 5.56 -10.32 -4.45
N PHE A 21 5.80 -9.03 -4.67
CA PHE A 21 6.87 -8.55 -5.56
C PHE A 21 8.24 -8.96 -5.03
N SER A 22 8.53 -8.74 -3.76
CA SER A 22 9.79 -9.14 -3.11
C SER A 22 10.02 -10.65 -3.21
N ASN A 23 8.98 -11.47 -3.01
CA ASN A 23 9.05 -12.92 -3.17
C ASN A 23 9.33 -13.34 -4.63
N ALA A 24 8.85 -12.60 -5.63
CA ALA A 24 9.12 -12.86 -7.03
C ALA A 24 10.60 -12.64 -7.39
N LEU A 25 11.29 -11.75 -6.68
CA LEU A 25 12.71 -11.44 -6.87
C LEU A 25 13.65 -12.44 -6.15
N ILE A 26 13.13 -13.35 -5.33
CA ILE A 26 13.94 -14.33 -4.59
C ILE A 26 14.95 -15.07 -5.48
N PRO A 27 14.59 -15.65 -6.65
CA PRO A 27 15.54 -16.39 -7.47
C PRO A 27 16.74 -15.55 -7.91
N MET A 28 16.53 -14.27 -8.17
CA MET A 28 17.58 -13.33 -8.59
C MET A 28 18.50 -12.94 -7.42
N ARG A 29 17.91 -12.74 -6.24
CA ARG A 29 18.62 -12.25 -5.04
C ARG A 29 19.37 -13.36 -4.28
N VAL A 30 18.88 -14.60 -4.33
CA VAL A 30 19.47 -15.72 -3.60
C VAL A 30 20.95 -15.93 -3.96
N ARG A 31 21.33 -15.82 -5.23
CA ARG A 31 22.73 -15.92 -5.65
C ARG A 31 23.61 -14.88 -4.97
N SER A 32 23.25 -13.60 -5.07
CA SER A 32 24.00 -12.50 -4.48
C SER A 32 24.14 -12.64 -2.96
N ILE A 33 23.06 -12.97 -2.28
CA ILE A 33 23.04 -13.16 -0.83
C ILE A 33 23.91 -14.34 -0.39
N ASN A 34 23.87 -15.46 -1.13
CA ASN A 34 24.72 -16.61 -0.79
C ASN A 34 26.20 -16.36 -1.09
N THR A 35 26.54 -15.57 -2.12
CA THR A 35 27.91 -15.09 -2.33
C THR A 35 28.40 -14.29 -1.13
N GLN A 36 27.59 -13.38 -0.62
CA GLN A 36 27.95 -12.57 0.57
C GLN A 36 28.10 -13.46 1.82
N LYS A 37 27.29 -14.51 1.98
CA LYS A 37 27.47 -15.48 3.07
C LYS A 37 28.80 -16.24 2.98
N ILE A 38 29.19 -16.67 1.77
CA ILE A 38 30.48 -17.35 1.56
C ILE A 38 31.64 -16.40 1.89
N LEU A 39 31.50 -15.11 1.63
CA LEU A 39 32.45 -14.06 1.98
C LEU A 39 32.42 -13.66 3.45
N GLY A 40 31.62 -14.34 4.29
CA GLY A 40 31.60 -14.16 5.73
C GLY A 40 30.47 -13.27 6.28
N ALA A 41 29.55 -12.80 5.46
CA ALA A 41 28.40 -12.03 5.94
C ALA A 41 27.48 -12.90 6.84
N THR A 42 27.09 -12.38 8.00
CA THR A 42 26.17 -13.06 8.91
C THR A 42 24.72 -12.99 8.40
N GLN A 43 23.91 -13.99 8.75
CA GLN A 43 22.48 -13.98 8.38
C GLN A 43 21.74 -12.77 8.94
N SER A 44 22.08 -12.34 10.15
CA SER A 44 21.45 -11.18 10.80
C SER A 44 21.75 -9.89 10.06
N SER A 45 23.01 -9.69 9.65
CA SER A 45 23.40 -8.52 8.86
C SER A 45 22.67 -8.46 7.52
N LEU A 46 22.54 -9.60 6.83
CA LEU A 46 21.82 -9.69 5.55
C LEU A 46 20.31 -9.45 5.70
N ARG A 47 19.70 -9.95 6.78
CA ARG A 47 18.30 -9.68 7.11
C ARG A 47 18.07 -8.20 7.37
N LEU A 48 18.93 -7.58 8.18
CA LEU A 48 18.86 -6.16 8.47
C LEU A 48 18.98 -5.33 7.21
N TYR A 49 19.95 -5.65 6.34
CA TYR A 49 20.13 -4.99 5.05
C TYR A 49 18.87 -5.06 4.18
N LEU A 50 18.28 -6.26 3.99
CA LEU A 50 17.08 -6.44 3.18
C LEU A 50 15.84 -5.75 3.78
N THR A 51 15.74 -5.73 5.11
CA THR A 51 14.64 -5.04 5.80
C THR A 51 14.80 -3.52 5.72
N ALA A 52 16.04 -3.02 5.84
CA ALA A 52 16.34 -1.60 5.67
C ALA A 52 16.08 -1.13 4.21
N GLU A 53 16.39 -1.98 3.22
CA GLU A 53 16.05 -1.73 1.82
C GLU A 53 14.53 -1.59 1.64
N ALA A 54 13.75 -2.50 2.24
CA ALA A 54 12.29 -2.43 2.19
C ALA A 54 11.73 -1.15 2.86
N ALA A 55 12.28 -0.77 4.00
CA ALA A 55 11.94 0.49 4.67
C ALA A 55 12.29 1.71 3.81
N GLY A 56 13.45 1.69 3.15
CA GLY A 56 13.86 2.74 2.22
C GLY A 56 12.93 2.89 1.02
N ILE A 57 12.47 1.78 0.44
CA ILE A 57 11.48 1.78 -0.65
C ILE A 57 10.15 2.38 -0.16
N ALA A 58 9.69 1.99 1.03
CA ALA A 58 8.45 2.51 1.60
C ALA A 58 8.56 4.02 1.89
N PHE A 59 9.70 4.48 2.39
CA PHE A 59 9.95 5.91 2.62
C PHE A 59 9.99 6.71 1.31
N THR A 60 10.63 6.18 0.28
CA THR A 60 10.65 6.80 -1.06
C THR A 60 9.23 6.90 -1.64
N ALA A 61 8.43 5.83 -1.51
CA ALA A 61 7.04 5.84 -1.92
C ALA A 61 6.20 6.89 -1.16
N PHE A 62 6.47 7.06 0.15
CA PHE A 62 5.85 8.11 0.95
C PHE A 62 6.19 9.51 0.43
N ILE A 63 7.46 9.79 0.10
CA ILE A 63 7.87 11.07 -0.48
C ILE A 63 7.13 11.33 -1.80
N ILE A 64 7.05 10.32 -2.68
CA ILE A 64 6.32 10.43 -3.95
C ILE A 64 4.84 10.70 -3.69
N ALA A 65 4.23 10.05 -2.70
CA ALA A 65 2.83 10.27 -2.34
C ALA A 65 2.59 11.71 -1.84
N VAL A 66 3.47 12.24 -0.98
CA VAL A 66 3.40 13.65 -0.53
C VAL A 66 3.55 14.60 -1.71
N GLY A 67 4.50 14.33 -2.64
CA GLY A 67 4.63 15.10 -3.88
C GLY A 67 3.37 15.07 -4.73
N GLY A 68 2.74 13.91 -4.87
CA GLY A 68 1.45 13.77 -5.55
C GLY A 68 0.33 14.58 -4.90
N LEU A 69 0.24 14.56 -3.57
CA LEU A 69 -0.73 15.38 -2.82
C LEU A 69 -0.50 16.88 -3.02
N LEU A 70 0.77 17.33 -3.09
CA LEU A 70 1.10 18.72 -3.41
C LEU A 70 0.66 19.12 -4.82
N LEU A 71 0.84 18.25 -5.80
CA LEU A 71 0.35 18.49 -7.15
C LEU A 71 -1.18 18.61 -7.17
N LEU A 72 -1.89 17.72 -6.47
CA LEU A 72 -3.34 17.73 -6.37
C LEU A 72 -3.87 18.99 -5.64
N SER A 73 -3.12 19.52 -4.67
CA SER A 73 -3.51 20.73 -3.94
C SER A 73 -3.60 21.98 -4.85
N HIS A 74 -2.93 21.97 -5.98
CA HIS A 74 -2.99 23.05 -6.99
C HIS A 74 -4.08 22.85 -8.06
N THR A 75 -4.88 21.77 -7.96
CA THR A 75 -5.95 21.48 -8.92
C THR A 75 -7.33 21.79 -8.31
N GLU A 76 -8.37 21.81 -9.16
CA GLU A 76 -9.79 21.93 -8.73
C GLU A 76 -10.20 20.89 -7.69
N MET A 77 -9.47 19.77 -7.61
CA MET A 77 -9.68 18.72 -6.60
C MET A 77 -9.54 19.25 -5.17
N ASN A 78 -8.79 20.31 -4.95
CA ASN A 78 -8.65 20.94 -3.64
C ASN A 78 -9.98 21.51 -3.12
N GLN A 79 -10.85 21.98 -4.02
CA GLN A 79 -12.17 22.54 -3.69
C GLN A 79 -13.18 21.45 -3.31
N LEU A 80 -12.94 20.19 -3.72
CA LEU A 80 -13.81 19.05 -3.39
C LEU A 80 -13.61 18.54 -1.96
N THR A 81 -12.56 18.98 -1.28
CA THR A 81 -12.26 18.57 0.10
C THR A 81 -12.59 19.71 1.06
N VAL A 82 -13.42 19.42 2.08
CA VAL A 82 -13.88 20.41 3.07
C VAL A 82 -12.73 21.09 3.80
N ALA A 83 -11.59 20.41 3.98
CA ALA A 83 -10.43 20.92 4.71
C ALA A 83 -9.28 21.41 3.80
N GLY A 84 -9.40 21.29 2.47
CA GLY A 84 -8.31 21.52 1.54
C GLY A 84 -7.21 20.42 1.65
N ILE A 85 -6.45 20.24 0.56
CA ILE A 85 -5.33 19.29 0.52
C ILE A 85 -4.06 20.04 0.89
N ASN A 86 -3.68 20.01 2.17
CA ASN A 86 -2.43 20.61 2.64
C ASN A 86 -1.62 19.59 3.44
N PRO A 87 -0.67 18.88 2.81
CA PRO A 87 0.16 17.88 3.49
C PRO A 87 0.97 18.42 4.66
N PHE A 88 1.36 19.70 4.60
CA PHE A 88 2.17 20.35 5.64
C PHE A 88 1.33 21.10 6.69
N GLY A 89 0.02 21.14 6.54
CA GLY A 89 -0.87 21.83 7.49
C GLY A 89 -0.86 21.21 8.89
N ASN A 90 -0.46 19.95 9.01
CA ASN A 90 -0.31 19.26 10.28
C ASN A 90 0.90 18.34 10.29
N LEU A 91 2.02 18.82 10.82
CA LEU A 91 3.28 18.06 10.91
C LEU A 91 3.17 16.77 11.73
N HIS A 92 2.27 16.71 12.72
CA HIS A 92 2.04 15.48 13.50
C HIS A 92 1.42 14.38 12.62
N VAL A 93 0.43 14.73 11.79
CA VAL A 93 -0.21 13.78 10.87
C VAL A 93 0.79 13.33 9.82
N LEU A 94 1.58 14.24 9.27
CA LEU A 94 2.62 13.93 8.30
C LEU A 94 3.68 12.98 8.90
N GLY A 95 4.16 13.26 10.12
CA GLY A 95 5.13 12.41 10.81
C GLY A 95 4.56 11.03 11.15
N LEU A 96 3.31 10.96 11.60
CA LEU A 96 2.64 9.69 11.87
C LEU A 96 2.44 8.87 10.59
N SER A 97 2.09 9.52 9.49
CA SER A 97 1.96 8.86 8.19
C SER A 97 3.29 8.31 7.69
N ALA A 98 4.39 9.07 7.83
CA ALA A 98 5.74 8.62 7.51
C ALA A 98 6.15 7.42 8.37
N ALA A 99 5.93 7.48 9.68
CA ALA A 99 6.20 6.37 10.59
C ALA A 99 5.40 5.11 10.21
N THR A 100 4.11 5.28 9.90
CA THR A 100 3.24 4.18 9.46
C THR A 100 3.75 3.55 8.16
N ALA A 101 4.18 4.36 7.18
CA ALA A 101 4.75 3.86 5.93
C ALA A 101 6.03 3.04 6.16
N ILE A 102 6.94 3.54 7.01
CA ILE A 102 8.19 2.85 7.35
C ILE A 102 7.90 1.53 8.08
N VAL A 103 7.02 1.54 9.09
CA VAL A 103 6.63 0.34 9.83
C VAL A 103 6.00 -0.69 8.91
N ALA A 104 5.09 -0.27 8.03
CA ALA A 104 4.48 -1.16 7.03
C ALA A 104 5.53 -1.76 6.08
N GLY A 105 6.50 -0.96 5.62
CA GLY A 105 7.61 -1.42 4.79
C GLY A 105 8.49 -2.45 5.49
N VAL A 106 8.86 -2.19 6.75
CA VAL A 106 9.61 -3.13 7.59
C VAL A 106 8.86 -4.45 7.73
N LEU A 107 7.60 -4.41 8.15
CA LEU A 107 6.78 -5.61 8.36
C LEU A 107 6.60 -6.42 7.07
N ALA A 108 6.31 -5.74 5.95
CA ALA A 108 6.17 -6.40 4.66
C ALA A 108 7.49 -6.97 4.12
N GLY A 109 8.63 -6.36 4.46
CA GLY A 109 9.97 -6.80 4.07
C GLY A 109 10.54 -7.94 4.91
N LEU A 110 10.07 -8.12 6.16
CA LEU A 110 10.61 -9.14 7.08
C LEU A 110 10.47 -10.57 6.52
N ALA A 111 9.29 -10.94 6.04
CA ALA A 111 9.04 -12.29 5.54
C ALA A 111 9.90 -12.65 4.31
N PRO A 112 10.02 -11.81 3.26
CA PRO A 112 10.96 -12.04 2.17
C PRO A 112 12.42 -12.08 2.60
N ALA A 113 12.84 -11.16 3.50
CA ALA A 113 14.21 -11.12 4.01
C ALA A 113 14.59 -12.41 4.73
N TRP A 114 13.68 -12.91 5.57
CA TRP A 114 13.90 -14.19 6.25
C TRP A 114 14.00 -15.35 5.28
N ARG A 115 13.11 -15.43 4.30
CA ARG A 115 13.12 -16.46 3.27
C ARG A 115 14.42 -16.48 2.46
N ILE A 116 14.84 -15.34 1.94
CA ILE A 116 16.05 -15.22 1.09
C ILE A 116 17.29 -15.66 1.88
N THR A 117 17.39 -15.23 3.14
CA THR A 117 18.55 -15.55 3.98
C THR A 117 18.56 -16.95 4.56
N SER A 118 17.45 -17.68 4.51
CA SER A 118 17.39 -19.06 5.00
C SER A 118 17.91 -20.11 4.03
N PHE A 119 18.09 -19.76 2.73
CA PHE A 119 18.66 -20.70 1.76
C PHE A 119 20.11 -21.04 2.07
N ALA A 120 20.44 -22.35 2.02
CA ALA A 120 21.82 -22.82 2.15
C ALA A 120 22.62 -22.52 0.88
N PRO A 121 23.91 -22.15 0.99
CA PRO A 121 24.78 -21.87 -0.17
C PRO A 121 24.84 -23.02 -1.19
N ALA A 122 24.84 -24.26 -0.73
CA ALA A 122 24.87 -25.44 -1.58
C ALA A 122 23.62 -25.59 -2.49
N VAL A 123 22.46 -25.13 -2.03
CA VAL A 123 21.22 -25.12 -2.81
C VAL A 123 21.26 -23.98 -3.83
N ALA A 124 21.93 -22.88 -3.50
CA ALA A 124 22.12 -21.73 -4.37
C ALA A 124 22.92 -22.06 -5.64
N LEU A 125 23.84 -22.99 -5.56
CA LEU A 125 24.66 -23.45 -6.70
C LEU A 125 23.88 -24.37 -7.66
N LYS A 126 22.88 -25.09 -7.17
CA LYS A 126 22.07 -26.03 -7.97
C LYS A 126 20.96 -25.37 -8.80
N GLY A 127 20.74 -24.08 -8.63
CA GLY A 127 19.88 -23.26 -9.55
C GLY A 127 18.37 -23.50 -9.46
N ASN A 128 17.88 -24.34 -8.57
CA ASN A 128 16.45 -24.69 -8.51
C ASN A 128 15.71 -23.86 -7.42
N PHE A 129 15.48 -22.57 -7.70
CA PHE A 129 14.85 -21.62 -6.77
C PHE A 129 13.35 -21.44 -7.00
N GLY A 130 12.69 -22.39 -7.69
CA GLY A 130 11.25 -22.30 -7.92
C GLY A 130 10.47 -22.24 -6.61
N LEU A 131 9.47 -21.40 -6.55
CA LEU A 131 8.48 -21.46 -5.48
C LEU A 131 7.89 -22.87 -5.43
N SER A 132 7.82 -23.47 -4.24
CA SER A 132 7.11 -24.74 -4.06
C SER A 132 5.67 -24.61 -4.57
N PRO A 133 4.98 -25.71 -4.97
CA PRO A 133 3.58 -25.65 -5.40
C PRO A 133 2.68 -24.91 -4.40
N ARG A 134 2.91 -25.11 -3.10
CA ARG A 134 2.24 -24.35 -2.02
C ARG A 134 2.54 -22.85 -2.08
N GLY A 135 3.76 -22.45 -2.33
CA GLY A 135 4.15 -21.04 -2.43
C GLY A 135 3.53 -20.35 -3.64
N LYS A 136 3.40 -21.06 -4.76
CA LYS A 136 2.68 -20.57 -5.95
C LYS A 136 1.20 -20.41 -5.66
N ALA A 137 0.53 -21.40 -5.06
CA ALA A 137 -0.87 -21.36 -4.70
C ALA A 137 -1.16 -20.20 -3.73
N MET A 138 -0.38 -20.05 -2.67
CA MET A 138 -0.53 -18.96 -1.71
C MET A 138 -0.40 -17.58 -2.37
N ARG A 139 0.57 -17.40 -3.27
CA ARG A 139 0.72 -16.15 -4.03
C ARG A 139 -0.50 -15.88 -4.91
N THR A 140 -0.99 -16.88 -5.65
CA THR A 140 -2.16 -16.74 -6.51
C THR A 140 -3.41 -16.38 -5.71
N THR A 141 -3.61 -17.03 -4.55
CA THR A 141 -4.72 -16.72 -3.64
C THR A 141 -4.65 -15.29 -3.11
N MET A 142 -3.47 -14.82 -2.71
CA MET A 142 -3.28 -13.43 -2.25
C MET A 142 -3.58 -12.41 -3.35
N ILE A 143 -3.14 -12.66 -4.57
CA ILE A 143 -3.45 -11.81 -5.73
C ILE A 143 -4.96 -11.82 -6.00
N GLY A 144 -5.60 -12.99 -5.99
CA GLY A 144 -7.05 -13.12 -6.17
C GLY A 144 -7.85 -12.35 -5.11
N LEU A 145 -7.46 -12.48 -3.84
CA LEU A 145 -8.07 -11.74 -2.73
C LEU A 145 -7.92 -10.22 -2.92
N GLN A 146 -6.76 -9.76 -3.34
CA GLN A 146 -6.50 -8.35 -3.60
C GLN A 146 -7.40 -7.81 -4.72
N PHE A 147 -7.53 -8.55 -5.84
CA PHE A 147 -8.44 -8.17 -6.92
C PHE A 147 -9.90 -8.13 -6.45
N PHE A 148 -10.33 -9.11 -5.66
CA PHE A 148 -11.67 -9.15 -5.08
C PHE A 148 -11.95 -7.92 -4.21
N ILE A 149 -11.04 -7.57 -3.30
CA ILE A 149 -11.18 -6.40 -2.43
C ILE A 149 -11.21 -5.11 -3.26
N SER A 150 -10.29 -4.96 -4.23
CA SER A 150 -10.24 -3.79 -5.10
C SER A 150 -11.52 -3.62 -5.92
N ALA A 151 -12.01 -4.69 -6.52
CA ALA A 151 -13.27 -4.68 -7.26
C ALA A 151 -14.46 -4.30 -6.37
N SER A 152 -14.53 -4.86 -5.15
CA SER A 152 -15.59 -4.54 -4.18
C SER A 152 -15.56 -3.05 -3.79
N LEU A 153 -14.37 -2.48 -3.58
CA LEU A 153 -14.23 -1.05 -3.28
C LEU A 153 -14.68 -0.16 -4.45
N ILE A 154 -14.31 -0.52 -5.68
CA ILE A 154 -14.74 0.22 -6.88
C ILE A 154 -16.26 0.18 -7.03
N VAL A 155 -16.88 -1.00 -6.92
CA VAL A 155 -18.33 -1.15 -7.00
C VAL A 155 -19.03 -0.35 -5.90
N SER A 156 -18.52 -0.40 -4.67
CA SER A 156 -19.05 0.38 -3.53
C SER A 156 -18.97 1.88 -3.79
N ALA A 157 -17.85 2.37 -4.34
CA ALA A 157 -17.68 3.77 -4.68
C ALA A 157 -18.66 4.23 -5.77
N LEU A 158 -18.85 3.43 -6.82
CA LEU A 158 -19.80 3.70 -7.89
C LEU A 158 -21.25 3.71 -7.40
N LEU A 159 -21.60 2.79 -6.50
CA LEU A 159 -22.94 2.76 -5.88
C LEU A 159 -23.18 3.99 -5.02
N MET A 160 -22.20 4.39 -4.19
CA MET A 160 -22.29 5.60 -3.38
C MET A 160 -22.44 6.85 -4.26
N GLN A 161 -21.71 6.93 -5.35
CA GLN A 161 -21.84 8.05 -6.29
C GLN A 161 -23.24 8.09 -6.90
N ARG A 162 -23.80 6.95 -7.35
CA ARG A 162 -25.17 6.88 -7.87
C ARG A 162 -26.22 7.25 -6.83
N GLN A 163 -26.07 6.78 -5.60
CA GLN A 163 -26.98 7.13 -4.51
C GLN A 163 -26.95 8.64 -4.22
N ARG A 164 -25.75 9.24 -4.17
CA ARG A 164 -25.60 10.69 -4.01
C ARG A 164 -26.30 11.44 -5.13
N ASP A 165 -26.05 11.06 -6.38
CA ASP A 165 -26.63 11.73 -7.54
C ASP A 165 -28.18 11.61 -7.55
N TYR A 166 -28.71 10.46 -7.15
CA TYR A 166 -30.15 10.27 -6.97
C TYR A 166 -30.70 11.20 -5.87
N LEU A 167 -30.09 11.23 -4.71
CA LEU A 167 -30.50 12.07 -3.59
C LEU A 167 -30.43 13.56 -3.94
N VAL A 168 -29.39 14.00 -4.64
CA VAL A 168 -29.20 15.43 -4.97
C VAL A 168 -30.13 15.87 -6.10
N ASN A 169 -30.30 15.05 -7.15
CA ASN A 169 -30.92 15.48 -8.40
C ASN A 169 -32.33 14.90 -8.63
N SER A 170 -32.64 13.73 -8.08
CA SER A 170 -33.85 12.99 -8.47
C SER A 170 -34.79 12.70 -7.29
N ALA A 171 -34.33 12.81 -6.04
CA ALA A 171 -35.19 12.55 -4.89
C ALA A 171 -36.23 13.69 -4.76
N ASP A 172 -37.50 13.33 -4.71
CA ASP A 172 -38.56 14.26 -4.40
C ASP A 172 -38.60 14.46 -2.88
N TYR A 173 -38.19 15.66 -2.44
CA TYR A 173 -38.20 16.05 -1.02
C TYR A 173 -39.49 16.72 -0.58
N GLY A 174 -40.52 16.76 -1.45
CA GLY A 174 -41.78 17.41 -1.16
C GLY A 174 -41.75 18.94 -1.14
N PHE A 175 -40.65 19.55 -1.62
CA PHE A 175 -40.53 20.98 -1.81
C PHE A 175 -39.73 21.31 -3.08
N LEU A 176 -40.00 22.46 -3.69
CA LEU A 176 -39.29 22.93 -4.87
C LEU A 176 -37.90 23.47 -4.47
N LYS A 177 -36.84 22.85 -4.96
CA LYS A 177 -35.44 23.21 -4.62
C LYS A 177 -35.06 24.63 -5.11
N ASP A 178 -35.67 25.08 -6.18
CA ASP A 178 -35.36 26.37 -6.82
C ASP A 178 -35.98 27.58 -6.11
N GLU A 179 -36.85 27.34 -5.12
CA GLU A 179 -37.58 28.42 -4.41
C GLU A 179 -37.17 28.55 -2.94
N LEU A 180 -36.10 27.90 -2.52
CA LEU A 180 -35.60 27.97 -1.13
C LEU A 180 -34.77 29.25 -0.93
N ILE A 181 -35.27 30.17 -0.11
CA ILE A 181 -34.50 31.29 0.42
C ILE A 181 -33.89 30.84 1.77
N VAL A 182 -32.59 30.73 1.83
CA VAL A 182 -31.85 30.50 3.09
C VAL A 182 -31.62 31.86 3.72
N CYS A 183 -32.31 32.14 4.83
CA CYS A 183 -32.01 33.29 5.70
C CYS A 183 -31.00 32.86 6.75
N ASP A 184 -29.77 33.32 6.63
CA ASP A 184 -28.81 33.27 7.77
C ASP A 184 -29.26 34.32 8.82
N ILE A 185 -29.60 33.81 10.01
CA ILE A 185 -29.93 34.62 11.21
C ILE A 185 -28.70 34.67 12.08
#